data_565553b015b30c51e087f33692612ecf
#
_entry.id   565553b015b30c51e087f33692612ecf
#
_cell.length_a   1.000
_cell.length_b   1.000
_cell.length_c   1.000
_cell.angle_alpha   90.00
_cell.angle_beta   90.00
_cell.angle_gamma   90.00
#
_symmetry.space_group_name_H-M   'P 1'
#
loop_
_entity.id
_entity.type
_entity.pdbx_description
1 polymer ?
#
loop_
_entity_poly.entity_id
_entity_poly.type
_entity_poly.pdbx_seq_one_letter_code
_entity_poly.pdbx_strand_id
1 'polypeptide(L)'
;MKITAINQTPTFGQKPNAKQMKLYTKSVNQGLKLLNKQVDLILHNASAPAIGSENTGIGSLFSRTVINKLFPFLKEHGISGIQQEPNGLRKAKDNSPYAPESNAKNIFMIPLEKLASDEYNNILSKETFNKIVANNPDKNNVDYDYVRKSYNIALKEAFNNGKNSAEFAEFKQQNEAKYEQSAIFHLLSELNTGKKWSALDKNLYSTADKSAAKKRINELKTQYKNDYDFYIFNQMILEKENEKSNELAKKTGIKIIGDSPVAQTSVDEWVNQKLFLKGKAIGCPPDYFSKDGQRWGFKYYDPEKIFNKDGSLGEAGEVLKKKYEDYFASFPGGIRIDHVIGLIDPFIYTTSAKKMTPQNSGRIYSIEGKYKKHSLDEYAMLLTKIIIPAAEKYGLDKSSIICEDLGDATKPVQEIMKKLELSGISVTQFDHRGATTPAKNTIMIGSHDNQSFLEYVEGKFKNVKDKSFMHKTKLLAEDTAPLGATTAEKKQYREALRKDKSKFIAASFAELFTSPARRVQIFFTDLFGIAKTYNRPGTKKGNWSIRLGENFEKDYYKAVAEGKAPNFAKVIATALRQRGLDKGNYELMKNLDDSAKILGES
;
A
#
# COMPACT_ATOMS: atom_id res chain seq x y z
N MET A 1 28.12 49.54 -10.74
CA MET A 1 27.83 48.36 -9.91
C MET A 1 27.87 47.13 -10.79
N LYS A 2 28.94 46.32 -10.71
CA LYS A 2 29.09 45.10 -11.51
C LYS A 2 28.20 44.03 -10.88
N ILE A 3 27.16 43.61 -11.59
CA ILE A 3 26.38 42.42 -11.25
C ILE A 3 27.23 41.19 -11.63
N THR A 4 27.86 40.58 -10.66
CA THR A 4 28.55 39.29 -10.83
C THR A 4 27.47 38.24 -10.93
N ALA A 5 27.16 37.81 -12.14
CA ALA A 5 26.36 36.62 -12.38
C ALA A 5 27.16 35.42 -11.86
N ILE A 6 26.74 34.84 -10.74
CA ILE A 6 27.24 33.54 -10.28
C ILE A 6 26.62 32.48 -11.20
N ASN A 7 27.24 32.27 -12.36
CA ASN A 7 27.02 31.09 -13.19
C ASN A 7 27.69 29.89 -12.52
N GLN A 8 27.04 29.31 -11.47
CA GLN A 8 27.35 27.93 -11.12
C GLN A 8 26.61 27.05 -12.12
N THR A 9 27.35 26.44 -13.01
CA THR A 9 26.87 25.37 -13.90
C THR A 9 26.24 24.30 -13.01
N PRO A 10 24.96 23.89 -13.21
CA PRO A 10 24.37 22.84 -12.39
C PRO A 10 25.19 21.57 -12.53
N THR A 11 25.62 21.01 -11.42
CA THR A 11 26.30 19.71 -11.41
C THR A 11 25.23 18.66 -11.68
N PHE A 12 25.34 17.98 -12.80
CA PHE A 12 24.37 17.01 -13.31
C PHE A 12 24.04 15.94 -12.23
N GLY A 13 22.75 15.72 -11.94
CA GLY A 13 22.30 14.71 -10.96
C GLY A 13 22.42 15.11 -9.49
N GLN A 14 22.56 16.40 -9.17
CA GLN A 14 22.55 16.88 -7.78
C GLN A 14 21.25 17.59 -7.42
N LYS A 15 20.92 17.60 -6.11
CA LYS A 15 19.77 18.35 -5.59
C LYS A 15 19.96 19.86 -5.94
N PRO A 16 18.94 20.51 -6.54
CA PRO A 16 18.97 21.95 -6.78
C PRO A 16 19.20 22.73 -5.48
N ASN A 17 19.77 23.94 -5.59
CA ASN A 17 19.91 24.81 -4.42
C ASN A 17 18.54 25.27 -3.88
N ALA A 18 18.50 25.81 -2.67
CA ALA A 18 17.27 26.19 -1.98
C ALA A 18 16.37 27.14 -2.78
N LYS A 19 16.94 28.10 -3.52
CA LYS A 19 16.18 29.06 -4.37
C LYS A 19 15.56 28.34 -5.56
N GLN A 20 16.31 27.47 -6.22
CA GLN A 20 15.85 26.64 -7.34
C GLN A 20 14.76 25.66 -6.89
N MET A 21 14.95 24.98 -5.74
CA MET A 21 13.93 24.09 -5.16
C MET A 21 12.65 24.81 -4.80
N LYS A 22 12.72 26.03 -4.25
CA LYS A 22 11.53 26.82 -3.95
C LYS A 22 10.73 27.15 -5.21
N LEU A 23 11.42 27.52 -6.30
CA LEU A 23 10.78 27.81 -7.61
C LEU A 23 10.19 26.53 -8.20
N TYR A 24 10.94 25.44 -8.22
CA TYR A 24 10.51 24.12 -8.68
C TYR A 24 9.23 23.68 -7.95
N THR A 25 9.25 23.62 -6.61
CA THR A 25 8.11 23.20 -5.80
C THR A 25 6.87 24.06 -6.05
N LYS A 26 7.04 25.39 -6.14
CA LYS A 26 5.95 26.31 -6.47
C LYS A 26 5.34 25.99 -7.84
N SER A 27 6.18 25.81 -8.85
CA SER A 27 5.75 25.57 -10.23
C SER A 27 5.10 24.21 -10.41
N VAL A 28 5.66 23.15 -9.79
CA VAL A 28 5.07 21.81 -9.77
C VAL A 28 3.67 21.86 -9.13
N ASN A 29 3.52 22.44 -7.94
CA ASN A 29 2.22 22.51 -7.25
C ASN A 29 1.20 23.35 -8.04
N GLN A 30 1.62 24.46 -8.67
CA GLN A 30 0.74 25.25 -9.51
C GLN A 30 0.29 24.45 -10.76
N GLY A 31 1.18 23.73 -11.40
CA GLY A 31 0.87 22.86 -12.53
C GLY A 31 -0.08 21.72 -12.15
N LEU A 32 0.15 21.04 -11.02
CA LEU A 32 -0.75 20.00 -10.51
C LEU A 32 -2.16 20.56 -10.23
N LYS A 33 -2.24 21.76 -9.67
CA LYS A 33 -3.53 22.43 -9.43
C LYS A 33 -4.27 22.72 -10.74
N LEU A 34 -3.60 23.24 -11.76
CA LEU A 34 -4.19 23.50 -13.08
C LEU A 34 -4.65 22.20 -13.76
N LEU A 35 -3.89 21.13 -13.61
CA LEU A 35 -4.24 19.80 -14.14
C LEU A 35 -5.32 19.10 -13.31
N ASN A 36 -5.69 19.64 -12.15
CA ASN A 36 -6.57 19.01 -11.17
C ASN A 36 -6.09 17.60 -10.76
N LYS A 37 -4.81 17.52 -10.38
CA LYS A 37 -4.14 16.25 -10.02
C LYS A 37 -3.77 16.22 -8.54
N GLN A 38 -4.00 15.06 -7.92
CA GLN A 38 -3.41 14.63 -6.66
C GLN A 38 -2.41 13.52 -6.97
N VAL A 39 -1.24 13.57 -6.35
CA VAL A 39 -0.17 12.57 -6.54
C VAL A 39 0.12 11.90 -5.22
N ASP A 40 0.08 10.57 -5.18
CA ASP A 40 0.40 9.76 -4.02
C ASP A 40 1.54 8.78 -4.36
N LEU A 41 2.40 8.52 -3.39
CA LEU A 41 3.43 7.48 -3.47
C LEU A 41 2.87 6.17 -2.89
N ILE A 42 3.04 5.05 -3.60
CA ILE A 42 2.86 3.73 -3.00
C ILE A 42 4.22 3.32 -2.42
N LEU A 43 4.31 3.26 -1.09
CA LEU A 43 5.53 2.90 -0.37
C LEU A 43 5.19 1.97 0.78
N HIS A 44 5.67 0.74 0.70
CA HIS A 44 5.53 -0.22 1.77
C HIS A 44 6.40 0.17 2.98
N ASN A 45 5.90 -0.07 4.17
CA ASN A 45 6.58 0.29 5.41
C ASN A 45 8.01 -0.27 5.48
N ALA A 46 8.16 -1.56 5.14
CA ALA A 46 9.46 -2.22 5.11
C ALA A 46 10.45 -1.60 4.12
N SER A 47 9.94 -0.89 3.09
CA SER A 47 10.73 -0.24 2.03
C SER A 47 11.11 1.21 2.35
N ALA A 48 10.63 1.76 3.48
CA ALA A 48 10.96 3.11 3.90
C ALA A 48 12.48 3.27 4.13
N PRO A 49 13.04 4.47 3.88
CA PRO A 49 14.47 4.70 4.07
C PRO A 49 14.85 4.76 5.54
N ALA A 50 16.09 4.36 5.86
CA ALA A 50 16.72 4.59 7.15
C ALA A 50 18.16 5.06 6.92
N ILE A 51 18.63 6.04 7.70
CA ILE A 51 20.04 6.46 7.68
C ILE A 51 20.93 5.37 8.32
N GLY A 52 22.22 5.36 7.97
CA GLY A 52 23.12 4.30 8.39
C GLY A 52 23.15 4.01 9.89
N SER A 53 23.15 5.07 10.72
CA SER A 53 23.14 4.99 12.20
C SER A 53 21.80 4.54 12.81
N GLU A 54 20.73 4.47 12.02
CA GLU A 54 19.38 4.04 12.44
C GLU A 54 18.90 2.80 11.66
N ASN A 55 19.73 2.24 10.79
CA ASN A 55 19.35 1.16 9.89
C ASN A 55 19.37 -0.21 10.57
N THR A 56 18.26 -0.62 11.14
CA THR A 56 18.06 -1.90 11.82
C THR A 56 17.76 -3.08 10.88
N GLY A 57 17.89 -2.89 9.55
CA GLY A 57 17.65 -3.92 8.54
C GLY A 57 16.25 -3.87 7.93
N ILE A 58 15.35 -3.01 8.42
CA ILE A 58 14.00 -2.80 7.86
C ILE A 58 13.62 -1.32 7.96
N GLY A 59 12.76 -0.86 7.06
CA GLY A 59 12.20 0.49 7.11
C GLY A 59 11.02 0.60 8.08
N SER A 60 10.73 1.83 8.50
CA SER A 60 9.52 2.16 9.24
C SER A 60 9.02 3.54 8.84
N LEU A 61 7.73 3.63 8.46
CA LEU A 61 7.07 4.91 8.20
C LEU A 61 6.95 5.77 9.47
N PHE A 62 7.19 5.18 10.65
CA PHE A 62 7.23 5.89 11.94
C PHE A 62 8.62 6.41 12.29
N SER A 63 9.66 6.10 11.50
CA SER A 63 11.03 6.50 11.77
C SER A 63 11.26 8.01 11.65
N ARG A 64 12.27 8.52 12.37
CA ARG A 64 12.71 9.91 12.25
C ARG A 64 13.16 10.27 10.83
N THR A 65 13.79 9.34 10.14
CA THR A 65 14.22 9.52 8.74
C THR A 65 13.04 9.80 7.83
N VAL A 66 11.94 9.06 7.95
CA VAL A 66 10.74 9.29 7.14
C VAL A 66 10.13 10.67 7.46
N ILE A 67 9.94 10.97 8.73
CA ILE A 67 9.31 12.21 9.16
C ILE A 67 10.14 13.44 8.74
N ASN A 68 11.46 13.40 8.96
CA ASN A 68 12.33 14.56 8.79
C ASN A 68 12.94 14.70 7.40
N LYS A 69 12.96 13.65 6.59
CA LYS A 69 13.55 13.67 5.25
C LYS A 69 12.57 13.28 4.15
N LEU A 70 11.90 12.12 4.28
CA LEU A 70 11.03 11.65 3.21
C LEU A 70 9.78 12.53 3.04
N PHE A 71 9.08 12.90 4.12
CA PHE A 71 7.90 13.76 4.01
C PHE A 71 8.21 15.12 3.38
N PRO A 72 9.26 15.87 3.79
CA PRO A 72 9.69 17.08 3.10
C PRO A 72 10.02 16.86 1.63
N PHE A 73 10.77 15.80 1.30
CA PHE A 73 11.10 15.44 -0.07
C PHE A 73 9.84 15.22 -0.93
N LEU A 74 8.87 14.46 -0.46
CA LEU A 74 7.62 14.22 -1.17
C LEU A 74 6.86 15.52 -1.43
N LYS A 75 6.77 16.38 -0.43
CA LYS A 75 6.13 17.69 -0.56
C LYS A 75 6.84 18.60 -1.55
N GLU A 76 8.18 18.61 -1.57
CA GLU A 76 8.97 19.34 -2.57
C GLU A 76 8.59 18.94 -4.00
N HIS A 77 8.22 17.67 -4.22
CA HIS A 77 7.86 17.10 -5.51
C HIS A 77 6.35 17.06 -5.80
N GLY A 78 5.52 17.73 -4.97
CA GLY A 78 4.07 17.79 -5.16
C GLY A 78 3.33 16.49 -4.83
N ILE A 79 3.98 15.54 -4.15
CA ILE A 79 3.36 14.30 -3.68
C ILE A 79 2.69 14.59 -2.35
N SER A 80 1.38 14.30 -2.26
CA SER A 80 0.51 14.68 -1.14
C SER A 80 0.01 13.50 -0.31
N GLY A 81 0.34 12.27 -0.68
CA GLY A 81 -0.05 11.09 0.08
C GLY A 81 0.96 9.95 -0.01
N ILE A 82 0.90 9.05 0.97
CA ILE A 82 1.60 7.76 0.96
C ILE A 82 0.56 6.67 1.17
N GLN A 83 0.43 5.76 0.20
CA GLN A 83 -0.28 4.50 0.38
C GLN A 83 0.71 3.45 0.87
N GLN A 84 0.47 2.90 2.05
CA GLN A 84 1.25 1.79 2.57
C GLN A 84 0.60 0.44 2.24
N GLU A 85 1.29 -0.65 2.57
CA GLU A 85 0.74 -2.01 2.53
C GLU A 85 -0.22 -2.23 3.71
N PRO A 86 -0.96 -3.37 3.71
CA PRO A 86 -1.68 -3.81 4.90
C PRO A 86 -0.74 -3.88 6.12
N ASN A 87 -1.04 -3.12 7.16
CA ASN A 87 -0.13 -2.88 8.29
C ASN A 87 -0.29 -3.83 9.47
N GLY A 88 -1.17 -4.84 9.35
CA GLY A 88 -1.41 -5.80 10.42
C GLY A 88 -0.25 -6.77 10.67
N LEU A 89 -0.27 -7.40 11.84
CA LEU A 89 0.73 -8.39 12.21
C LEU A 89 0.70 -9.57 11.24
N ARG A 90 1.88 -9.96 10.73
CA ARG A 90 2.05 -11.02 9.74
C ARG A 90 2.21 -12.39 10.41
N LYS A 91 1.85 -13.46 9.70
CA LYS A 91 2.18 -14.82 10.14
C LYS A 91 3.70 -14.98 10.32
N ALA A 92 4.09 -15.76 11.31
CA ALA A 92 5.50 -16.14 11.48
C ALA A 92 6.02 -16.75 10.17
N LYS A 93 7.20 -16.29 9.71
CA LYS A 93 7.86 -16.71 8.46
C LYS A 93 7.16 -16.30 7.15
N ASP A 94 6.08 -15.54 7.18
CA ASP A 94 5.49 -14.94 5.99
C ASP A 94 6.01 -13.50 5.81
N ASN A 95 6.57 -13.21 4.65
CA ASN A 95 7.07 -11.88 4.32
C ASN A 95 6.01 -11.04 3.59
N SER A 96 4.95 -11.69 3.06
CA SER A 96 3.85 -10.98 2.41
C SER A 96 3.02 -10.19 3.42
N PRO A 97 2.67 -8.93 3.14
CA PRO A 97 1.78 -8.14 3.99
C PRO A 97 0.29 -8.44 3.76
N TYR A 98 -0.05 -9.27 2.75
CA TYR A 98 -1.44 -9.42 2.29
C TYR A 98 -2.27 -10.48 3.02
N ALA A 99 -1.77 -11.03 4.13
CA ALA A 99 -2.56 -11.84 5.06
C ALA A 99 -2.32 -11.38 6.52
N PRO A 100 -2.58 -10.10 6.84
CA PRO A 100 -2.31 -9.52 8.16
C PRO A 100 -3.46 -9.76 9.12
N GLU A 101 -3.19 -9.66 10.41
CA GLU A 101 -4.22 -9.61 11.44
C GLU A 101 -5.04 -8.31 11.34
N SER A 102 -6.35 -8.43 11.57
CA SER A 102 -7.24 -7.27 11.44
C SER A 102 -7.10 -6.29 12.61
N ASN A 103 -6.80 -6.77 13.83
CA ASN A 103 -6.84 -5.99 15.07
C ASN A 103 -5.46 -5.63 15.62
N ALA A 104 -4.36 -6.04 14.99
CA ALA A 104 -3.01 -5.83 15.50
C ALA A 104 -2.08 -5.30 14.42
N LYS A 105 -1.21 -4.36 14.80
CA LYS A 105 -0.21 -3.80 13.90
C LYS A 105 1.08 -4.64 13.89
N ASN A 106 1.81 -4.59 12.78
CA ASN A 106 3.06 -5.33 12.59
C ASN A 106 4.18 -4.77 13.46
N ILE A 107 4.75 -5.60 14.33
CA ILE A 107 5.82 -5.20 15.25
C ILE A 107 7.09 -4.68 14.54
N PHE A 108 7.31 -5.06 13.28
CA PHE A 108 8.44 -4.54 12.49
C PHE A 108 8.27 -3.08 12.07
N MET A 109 7.12 -2.47 12.34
CA MET A 109 6.93 -1.02 12.18
C MET A 109 7.47 -0.21 13.37
N ILE A 110 7.79 -0.84 14.52
CA ILE A 110 8.33 -0.15 15.69
C ILE A 110 9.71 0.43 15.36
N PRO A 111 9.90 1.76 15.47
CA PRO A 111 11.18 2.41 15.21
C PRO A 111 12.11 2.23 16.42
N LEU A 112 13.02 1.25 16.34
CA LEU A 112 13.90 0.88 17.45
C LEU A 112 14.81 2.05 17.91
N GLU A 113 15.16 2.97 17.01
CA GLU A 113 15.95 4.17 17.35
C GLU A 113 15.22 5.09 18.33
N LYS A 114 13.88 5.09 18.33
CA LYS A 114 13.10 5.86 19.30
C LYS A 114 13.08 5.18 20.66
N LEU A 115 12.98 3.83 20.69
CA LEU A 115 13.03 3.08 21.94
C LEU A 115 14.39 3.22 22.66
N ALA A 116 15.46 3.45 21.89
CA ALA A 116 16.82 3.68 22.39
C ALA A 116 17.12 5.17 22.63
N SER A 117 16.10 6.00 22.83
CA SER A 117 16.24 7.43 23.07
C SER A 117 15.36 7.91 24.23
N ASP A 118 15.53 9.17 24.63
CA ASP A 118 14.78 9.81 25.71
C ASP A 118 13.26 9.88 25.41
N GLU A 119 12.87 9.76 24.12
CA GLU A 119 11.47 9.72 23.69
C GLU A 119 10.68 8.56 24.32
N TYR A 120 11.38 7.47 24.62
CA TYR A 120 10.88 6.29 25.32
C TYR A 120 11.70 5.96 26.59
N ASN A 121 12.32 6.96 27.23
CA ASN A 121 13.13 6.79 28.44
C ASN A 121 14.23 5.70 28.29
N ASN A 122 14.75 5.52 27.07
CA ASN A 122 15.79 4.54 26.75
C ASN A 122 15.43 3.10 27.19
N ILE A 123 14.16 2.68 27.01
CA ILE A 123 13.72 1.30 27.36
C ILE A 123 14.45 0.23 26.56
N LEU A 124 15.03 0.58 25.41
CA LEU A 124 16.03 -0.20 24.68
C LEU A 124 17.41 0.41 24.92
N SER A 125 18.39 -0.36 25.35
CA SER A 125 19.74 0.15 25.56
C SER A 125 20.39 0.55 24.24
N LYS A 126 21.22 1.60 24.29
CA LYS A 126 22.04 2.01 23.13
C LYS A 126 23.00 0.92 22.69
N GLU A 127 23.48 0.09 23.61
CA GLU A 127 24.36 -1.05 23.30
C GLU A 127 23.64 -2.06 22.39
N THR A 128 22.47 -2.54 22.81
CA THR A 128 21.68 -3.50 22.01
C THR A 128 21.29 -2.89 20.67
N PHE A 129 20.83 -1.63 20.66
CA PHE A 129 20.48 -0.95 19.42
C PHE A 129 21.66 -0.83 18.46
N ASN A 130 22.81 -0.34 18.92
CA ASN A 130 24.02 -0.20 18.10
C ASN A 130 24.51 -1.55 17.57
N LYS A 131 24.43 -2.61 18.38
CA LYS A 131 24.78 -3.97 17.96
C LYS A 131 23.86 -4.46 16.82
N ILE A 132 22.55 -4.15 16.89
CA ILE A 132 21.61 -4.48 15.82
C ILE A 132 21.97 -3.71 14.55
N VAL A 133 22.22 -2.42 14.62
CA VAL A 133 22.61 -1.62 13.45
C VAL A 133 23.93 -2.11 12.82
N ALA A 134 24.94 -2.38 13.65
CA ALA A 134 26.26 -2.81 13.18
C ALA A 134 26.25 -4.19 12.49
N ASN A 135 25.39 -5.10 12.94
CA ASN A 135 25.30 -6.45 12.41
C ASN A 135 24.25 -6.60 11.28
N ASN A 136 23.61 -5.52 10.83
CA ASN A 136 22.69 -5.56 9.71
C ASN A 136 23.39 -6.05 8.43
N PRO A 137 23.00 -7.21 7.87
CA PRO A 137 23.72 -7.84 6.78
C PRO A 137 23.49 -7.17 5.41
N ASP A 138 22.39 -6.42 5.25
CA ASP A 138 22.05 -5.77 3.99
C ASP A 138 21.45 -4.38 4.24
N LYS A 139 22.09 -3.36 3.67
CA LYS A 139 21.66 -1.96 3.83
C LYS A 139 20.52 -1.55 2.88
N ASN A 140 20.32 -2.30 1.79
CA ASN A 140 19.39 -1.95 0.71
C ASN A 140 18.23 -2.93 0.57
N ASN A 141 18.31 -4.10 1.19
CA ASN A 141 17.21 -5.08 1.20
C ASN A 141 16.93 -5.53 2.63
N VAL A 142 15.71 -6.02 2.85
CA VAL A 142 15.31 -6.60 4.12
C VAL A 142 15.74 -8.06 4.18
N ASP A 143 16.64 -8.41 5.11
CA ASP A 143 16.83 -9.78 5.56
C ASP A 143 15.84 -10.07 6.68
N TYR A 144 14.71 -10.69 6.34
CA TYR A 144 13.64 -10.95 7.29
C TYR A 144 14.02 -11.91 8.42
N ASP A 145 14.98 -12.81 8.21
CA ASP A 145 15.44 -13.72 9.26
C ASP A 145 16.29 -12.97 10.28
N TYR A 146 17.13 -12.06 9.80
CA TYR A 146 17.86 -11.14 10.66
C TYR A 146 16.90 -10.23 11.44
N VAL A 147 15.95 -9.59 10.77
CA VAL A 147 14.98 -8.68 11.38
C VAL A 147 14.17 -9.38 12.46
N ARG A 148 13.66 -10.59 12.21
CA ARG A 148 12.90 -11.35 13.22
C ARG A 148 13.72 -11.59 14.50
N LYS A 149 14.97 -11.99 14.35
CA LYS A 149 15.89 -12.23 15.49
C LYS A 149 16.18 -10.94 16.25
N SER A 150 16.56 -9.89 15.54
CA SER A 150 16.96 -8.60 16.11
C SER A 150 15.80 -7.91 16.82
N TYR A 151 14.60 -7.89 16.21
CA TYR A 151 13.41 -7.32 16.83
C TYR A 151 12.96 -8.10 18.05
N ASN A 152 13.04 -9.43 18.03
CA ASN A 152 12.72 -10.24 19.21
C ASN A 152 13.62 -9.90 20.40
N ILE A 153 14.93 -9.70 20.17
CA ILE A 153 15.88 -9.29 21.21
C ILE A 153 15.53 -7.89 21.71
N ALA A 154 15.42 -6.92 20.81
CA ALA A 154 15.17 -5.53 21.16
C ALA A 154 13.85 -5.32 21.90
N LEU A 155 12.76 -5.92 21.40
CA LEU A 155 11.43 -5.74 21.97
C LEU A 155 11.28 -6.45 23.32
N LYS A 156 11.94 -7.60 23.54
CA LYS A 156 11.99 -8.24 24.86
C LYS A 156 12.74 -7.39 25.89
N GLU A 157 13.85 -6.77 25.51
CA GLU A 157 14.56 -5.83 26.37
C GLU A 157 13.70 -4.62 26.68
N ALA A 158 13.11 -3.98 25.68
CA ALA A 158 12.23 -2.84 25.84
C ALA A 158 11.03 -3.15 26.75
N PHE A 159 10.40 -4.33 26.57
CA PHE A 159 9.32 -4.79 27.44
C PHE A 159 9.79 -4.94 28.89
N ASN A 160 10.90 -5.62 29.13
CA ASN A 160 11.41 -5.82 30.50
C ASN A 160 11.67 -4.50 31.23
N ASN A 161 12.15 -3.50 30.52
CA ASN A 161 12.41 -2.17 31.08
C ASN A 161 11.15 -1.28 31.19
N GLY A 162 10.14 -1.50 30.32
CA GLY A 162 8.93 -0.66 30.24
C GLY A 162 7.66 -1.25 30.86
N LYS A 163 7.61 -2.55 31.16
CA LYS A 163 6.38 -3.27 31.56
C LYS A 163 5.75 -2.80 32.87
N ASN A 164 6.49 -2.11 33.73
CA ASN A 164 6.00 -1.58 34.99
C ASN A 164 5.63 -0.09 34.92
N SER A 165 5.64 0.52 33.73
CA SER A 165 5.26 1.92 33.58
C SER A 165 3.77 2.15 33.81
N ALA A 166 3.42 3.31 34.35
CA ALA A 166 2.03 3.73 34.51
C ALA A 166 1.31 3.81 33.14
N GLU A 167 2.03 4.27 32.09
CA GLU A 167 1.53 4.35 30.72
C GLU A 167 1.07 2.97 30.19
N PHE A 168 1.88 1.92 30.42
CA PHE A 168 1.50 0.57 30.00
C PHE A 168 0.31 0.03 30.79
N ALA A 169 0.27 0.28 32.11
CA ALA A 169 -0.84 -0.15 32.95
C ALA A 169 -2.17 0.49 32.50
N GLU A 170 -2.16 1.79 32.23
CA GLU A 170 -3.32 2.52 31.73
C GLU A 170 -3.76 2.04 30.34
N PHE A 171 -2.81 1.93 29.40
CA PHE A 171 -3.10 1.43 28.05
C PHE A 171 -3.73 0.03 28.09
N LYS A 172 -3.16 -0.87 28.89
CA LYS A 172 -3.67 -2.23 29.05
C LYS A 172 -5.10 -2.21 29.61
N GLN A 173 -5.35 -1.42 30.64
CA GLN A 173 -6.70 -1.31 31.24
C GLN A 173 -7.75 -0.89 30.20
N GLN A 174 -7.40 0.05 29.32
CA GLN A 174 -8.31 0.59 28.31
C GLN A 174 -8.46 -0.31 27.08
N ASN A 175 -7.41 -1.05 26.68
CA ASN A 175 -7.33 -1.71 25.39
C ASN A 175 -7.19 -3.22 25.45
N GLU A 176 -7.13 -3.85 26.63
CA GLU A 176 -6.93 -5.30 26.76
C GLU A 176 -7.96 -6.10 25.95
N ALA A 177 -9.23 -5.70 26.01
CA ALA A 177 -10.31 -6.37 25.28
C ALA A 177 -10.12 -6.38 23.76
N LYS A 178 -9.48 -5.34 23.21
CA LYS A 178 -9.16 -5.24 21.77
C LYS A 178 -8.12 -6.30 21.35
N TYR A 179 -7.13 -6.54 22.20
CA TYR A 179 -5.96 -7.37 21.86
C TYR A 179 -5.99 -8.79 22.44
N GLU A 180 -6.92 -9.11 23.36
CA GLU A 180 -6.98 -10.39 24.05
C GLU A 180 -6.96 -11.59 23.10
N GLN A 181 -7.82 -11.58 22.10
CA GLN A 181 -7.97 -12.70 21.17
C GLN A 181 -6.68 -12.99 20.41
N SER A 182 -6.03 -11.94 19.88
CA SER A 182 -4.75 -12.08 19.19
C SER A 182 -3.63 -12.52 20.13
N ALA A 183 -3.53 -11.91 21.31
CA ALA A 183 -2.51 -12.28 22.31
C ALA A 183 -2.64 -13.76 22.74
N ILE A 184 -3.86 -14.24 23.00
CA ILE A 184 -4.12 -15.65 23.35
C ILE A 184 -3.80 -16.58 22.16
N PHE A 185 -4.13 -16.17 20.91
CA PHE A 185 -3.79 -16.98 19.73
C PHE A 185 -2.27 -17.16 19.58
N HIS A 186 -1.50 -16.07 19.71
CA HIS A 186 -0.04 -16.12 19.60
C HIS A 186 0.57 -16.95 20.73
N LEU A 187 0.11 -16.74 21.95
CA LEU A 187 0.55 -17.53 23.11
C LEU A 187 0.29 -19.03 22.88
N LEU A 188 -0.92 -19.42 22.49
CA LEU A 188 -1.25 -20.82 22.19
C LEU A 188 -0.43 -21.38 21.03
N SER A 189 -0.14 -20.54 20.02
CA SER A 189 0.69 -20.95 18.87
C SER A 189 2.13 -21.26 19.28
N GLU A 190 2.70 -20.47 20.18
CA GLU A 190 4.04 -20.71 20.74
C GLU A 190 4.07 -21.96 21.63
N LEU A 191 3.13 -22.09 22.56
CA LEU A 191 3.03 -23.23 23.47
C LEU A 191 2.80 -24.57 22.75
N ASN A 192 2.12 -24.54 21.61
CA ASN A 192 1.78 -25.74 20.84
C ASN A 192 2.62 -25.88 19.55
N THR A 193 3.78 -25.25 19.45
CA THR A 193 4.66 -25.39 18.29
C THR A 193 4.96 -26.87 18.02
N GLY A 194 4.58 -27.35 16.84
CA GLY A 194 4.73 -28.75 16.43
C GLY A 194 3.74 -29.72 17.07
N LYS A 195 2.82 -29.28 17.91
CA LYS A 195 1.79 -30.11 18.60
C LYS A 195 0.40 -29.76 18.09
N LYS A 196 -0.54 -30.70 18.28
CA LYS A 196 -1.96 -30.41 18.02
C LYS A 196 -2.54 -29.65 19.22
N TRP A 197 -3.24 -28.57 18.94
CA TRP A 197 -4.01 -27.87 19.96
C TRP A 197 -5.08 -28.76 20.57
N SER A 198 -5.37 -28.57 21.86
CA SER A 198 -6.50 -29.24 22.52
C SER A 198 -7.83 -28.90 21.82
N ALA A 199 -8.85 -29.72 22.02
CA ALA A 199 -10.17 -29.45 21.46
C ALA A 199 -10.75 -28.12 21.99
N LEU A 200 -10.50 -27.80 23.26
CA LEU A 200 -10.92 -26.55 23.88
C LEU A 200 -10.17 -25.38 23.27
N ASP A 201 -8.82 -25.42 23.19
CA ASP A 201 -8.01 -24.33 22.65
C ASP A 201 -8.34 -24.04 21.17
N LYS A 202 -8.62 -25.09 20.36
CA LYS A 202 -9.08 -24.92 18.97
C LYS A 202 -10.40 -24.16 18.85
N ASN A 203 -11.29 -24.29 19.84
CA ASN A 203 -12.65 -23.77 19.80
C ASN A 203 -12.90 -22.69 20.88
N LEU A 204 -11.86 -22.10 21.44
CA LEU A 204 -11.91 -21.28 22.65
C LEU A 204 -12.96 -20.15 22.56
N TYR A 205 -13.05 -19.45 21.42
CA TYR A 205 -14.03 -18.39 21.18
C TYR A 205 -15.33 -18.88 20.54
N SER A 206 -15.35 -20.11 20.02
CA SER A 206 -16.50 -20.70 19.32
C SER A 206 -17.22 -21.79 20.11
N THR A 207 -16.68 -22.25 21.25
CA THR A 207 -17.30 -23.29 22.09
C THR A 207 -18.65 -22.83 22.67
N ALA A 208 -19.56 -23.81 22.91
CA ALA A 208 -20.79 -23.58 23.65
C ALA A 208 -20.54 -23.40 25.15
N ASP A 209 -19.51 -24.06 25.68
CA ASP A 209 -19.11 -23.96 27.10
C ASP A 209 -18.29 -22.66 27.31
N LYS A 210 -19.01 -21.57 27.54
CA LYS A 210 -18.41 -20.26 27.80
C LYS A 210 -17.69 -20.18 29.14
N SER A 211 -18.11 -21.02 30.14
CA SER A 211 -17.47 -21.08 31.46
C SER A 211 -16.08 -21.69 31.35
N ALA A 212 -15.95 -22.85 30.69
CA ALA A 212 -14.66 -23.48 30.44
C ALA A 212 -13.73 -22.59 29.63
N ALA A 213 -14.25 -21.91 28.60
CA ALA A 213 -13.47 -20.98 27.79
C ALA A 213 -12.92 -19.83 28.65
N LYS A 214 -13.76 -19.15 29.44
CA LYS A 214 -13.35 -18.06 30.33
C LYS A 214 -12.32 -18.51 31.36
N LYS A 215 -12.52 -19.67 31.97
CA LYS A 215 -11.54 -20.25 32.89
C LYS A 215 -10.20 -20.46 32.21
N ARG A 216 -10.19 -21.07 31.02
CA ARG A 216 -8.96 -21.33 30.25
C ARG A 216 -8.25 -20.05 29.86
N ILE A 217 -8.95 -19.00 29.39
CA ILE A 217 -8.38 -17.71 29.08
C ILE A 217 -7.69 -17.09 30.31
N ASN A 218 -8.35 -17.12 31.48
CA ASN A 218 -7.80 -16.61 32.73
C ASN A 218 -6.56 -17.39 33.18
N GLU A 219 -6.57 -18.73 33.05
CA GLU A 219 -5.40 -19.57 33.33
C GLU A 219 -4.21 -19.15 32.43
N LEU A 220 -4.42 -19.02 31.14
CA LEU A 220 -3.38 -18.59 30.19
C LEU A 220 -2.84 -17.20 30.54
N LYS A 221 -3.70 -16.23 30.80
CA LYS A 221 -3.32 -14.86 31.19
C LYS A 221 -2.52 -14.81 32.48
N THR A 222 -2.84 -15.69 33.46
CA THR A 222 -2.17 -15.75 34.75
C THR A 222 -0.83 -16.48 34.65
N GLN A 223 -0.83 -17.64 34.03
CA GLN A 223 0.36 -18.51 33.96
C GLN A 223 1.44 -17.91 33.03
N TYR A 224 1.03 -17.27 31.94
CA TYR A 224 1.92 -16.70 30.93
C TYR A 224 1.79 -15.18 30.84
N LYS A 225 1.65 -14.54 32.01
CA LYS A 225 1.40 -13.10 32.09
C LYS A 225 2.42 -12.26 31.31
N ASN A 226 3.70 -12.60 31.38
CA ASN A 226 4.74 -11.84 30.68
C ASN A 226 4.62 -11.94 29.15
N ASP A 227 4.32 -13.10 28.59
CA ASP A 227 4.19 -13.28 27.14
C ASP A 227 2.90 -12.61 26.62
N TYR A 228 1.82 -12.72 27.40
CA TYR A 228 0.56 -12.03 27.13
C TYR A 228 0.74 -10.50 27.17
N ASP A 229 1.38 -9.97 28.22
CA ASP A 229 1.63 -8.55 28.40
C ASP A 229 2.64 -8.02 27.35
N PHE A 230 3.62 -8.82 26.96
CA PHE A 230 4.57 -8.47 25.90
C PHE A 230 3.86 -8.18 24.56
N TYR A 231 2.86 -8.99 24.22
CA TYR A 231 2.06 -8.74 23.01
C TYR A 231 1.36 -7.37 23.09
N ILE A 232 0.66 -7.10 24.20
CA ILE A 232 -0.10 -5.84 24.38
C ILE A 232 0.83 -4.63 24.44
N PHE A 233 2.00 -4.78 25.07
CA PHE A 233 3.02 -3.72 25.15
C PHE A 233 3.51 -3.28 23.77
N ASN A 234 3.78 -4.23 22.89
CA ASN A 234 4.19 -3.90 21.52
C ASN A 234 3.07 -3.18 20.76
N GLN A 235 1.80 -3.55 20.97
CA GLN A 235 0.68 -2.84 20.36
C GLN A 235 0.51 -1.43 20.92
N MET A 236 0.78 -1.20 22.21
CA MET A 236 0.81 0.15 22.80
C MET A 236 1.79 1.07 22.08
N ILE A 237 3.03 0.60 21.87
CA ILE A 237 4.05 1.39 21.16
C ILE A 237 3.57 1.70 19.74
N LEU A 238 3.00 0.72 19.04
CA LEU A 238 2.54 0.87 17.66
C LEU A 238 1.36 1.84 17.52
N GLU A 239 0.40 1.82 18.46
CA GLU A 239 -0.70 2.80 18.44
C GLU A 239 -0.18 4.22 18.66
N LYS A 240 0.68 4.40 19.66
CA LYS A 240 1.31 5.69 19.96
C LYS A 240 2.11 6.25 18.78
N GLU A 241 2.89 5.40 18.12
CA GLU A 241 3.67 5.82 16.94
C GLU A 241 2.78 6.09 15.72
N ASN A 242 1.70 5.33 15.54
CA ASN A 242 0.73 5.58 14.47
C ASN A 242 0.04 6.94 14.65
N GLU A 243 -0.41 7.27 15.85
CA GLU A 243 -1.03 8.56 16.17
C GLU A 243 -0.06 9.71 15.91
N LYS A 244 1.17 9.63 16.45
CA LYS A 244 2.22 10.64 16.21
C LYS A 244 2.54 10.81 14.73
N SER A 245 2.67 9.70 13.98
CA SER A 245 2.96 9.73 12.56
C SER A 245 1.83 10.40 11.77
N ASN A 246 0.58 10.10 12.09
CA ASN A 246 -0.58 10.71 11.44
C ASN A 246 -0.67 12.23 11.74
N GLU A 247 -0.40 12.65 12.97
CA GLU A 247 -0.34 14.08 13.31
C GLU A 247 0.76 14.82 12.55
N LEU A 248 1.95 14.25 12.46
CA LEU A 248 3.08 14.83 11.75
C LEU A 248 2.83 14.85 10.24
N ALA A 249 2.27 13.78 9.68
CA ALA A 249 1.85 13.73 8.30
C ALA A 249 0.83 14.84 7.98
N LYS A 250 -0.18 15.03 8.86
CA LYS A 250 -1.16 16.12 8.74
C LYS A 250 -0.50 17.50 8.78
N LYS A 251 0.44 17.74 9.69
CA LYS A 251 1.20 19.01 9.81
C LYS A 251 2.03 19.28 8.54
N THR A 252 2.57 18.25 7.92
CA THR A 252 3.32 18.38 6.65
C THR A 252 2.43 18.42 5.42
N GLY A 253 1.15 18.11 5.55
CA GLY A 253 0.19 18.02 4.42
C GLY A 253 0.29 16.71 3.64
N ILE A 254 0.89 15.68 4.22
CA ILE A 254 0.93 14.31 3.66
C ILE A 254 -0.24 13.50 4.22
N LYS A 255 -0.97 12.80 3.37
CA LYS A 255 -2.05 11.89 3.76
C LYS A 255 -1.50 10.46 3.84
N ILE A 256 -1.79 9.77 4.94
CA ILE A 256 -1.46 8.34 5.07
C ILE A 256 -2.69 7.53 4.66
N ILE A 257 -2.51 6.70 3.64
CA ILE A 257 -3.54 5.87 3.02
C ILE A 257 -3.22 4.42 3.36
N GLY A 258 -4.21 3.68 3.87
CA GLY A 258 -4.07 2.26 4.20
C GLY A 258 -4.37 1.35 3.02
N ASP A 259 -4.14 0.06 3.22
CA ASP A 259 -4.53 -1.01 2.29
C ASP A 259 -5.27 -2.11 3.06
N SER A 260 -6.51 -2.40 2.64
CA SER A 260 -7.35 -3.41 3.26
C SER A 260 -7.34 -4.68 2.41
N PRO A 261 -6.65 -5.76 2.83
CA PRO A 261 -6.61 -7.00 2.07
C PRO A 261 -7.94 -7.73 2.11
N VAL A 262 -8.20 -8.51 1.06
CA VAL A 262 -9.36 -9.42 1.00
C VAL A 262 -9.20 -10.62 1.93
N ALA A 263 -7.97 -10.98 2.24
CA ALA A 263 -7.62 -12.13 3.06
C ALA A 263 -8.01 -11.97 4.54
N GLN A 264 -8.32 -13.10 5.17
CA GLN A 264 -8.45 -13.23 6.61
C GLN A 264 -7.24 -13.97 7.17
N THR A 265 -6.79 -13.58 8.37
CA THR A 265 -5.69 -14.28 9.03
C THR A 265 -6.14 -15.56 9.75
N SER A 266 -5.16 -16.33 10.21
CA SER A 266 -5.44 -17.48 11.05
C SER A 266 -6.07 -17.10 12.39
N VAL A 267 -5.78 -15.89 12.92
CA VAL A 267 -6.44 -15.36 14.13
C VAL A 267 -7.92 -15.11 13.85
N ASP A 268 -8.22 -14.34 12.78
CA ASP A 268 -9.61 -14.03 12.41
C ASP A 268 -10.41 -15.30 12.16
N GLU A 269 -9.79 -16.26 11.44
CA GLU A 269 -10.42 -17.56 11.17
C GLU A 269 -10.65 -18.40 12.43
N TRP A 270 -9.74 -18.34 13.40
CA TRP A 270 -9.84 -19.06 14.66
C TRP A 270 -10.90 -18.46 15.59
N VAL A 271 -10.94 -17.13 15.68
CA VAL A 271 -11.95 -16.44 16.50
C VAL A 271 -13.34 -16.59 15.93
N ASN A 272 -13.49 -16.39 14.63
CA ASN A 272 -14.77 -16.26 13.93
C ASN A 272 -15.20 -17.54 13.19
N GLN A 273 -14.70 -18.73 13.59
CA GLN A 273 -14.92 -20.00 12.83
C GLN A 273 -16.38 -20.27 12.46
N LYS A 274 -17.34 -19.90 13.32
CA LYS A 274 -18.77 -20.13 13.08
C LYS A 274 -19.37 -19.18 12.04
N LEU A 275 -18.66 -18.10 11.71
CA LEU A 275 -19.15 -17.07 10.81
C LEU A 275 -18.76 -17.32 9.34
N PHE A 276 -17.89 -18.30 9.10
CA PHE A 276 -17.42 -18.61 7.75
C PHE A 276 -18.22 -19.73 7.08
N LEU A 277 -18.24 -19.71 5.75
CA LEU A 277 -18.75 -20.81 4.93
C LEU A 277 -17.92 -22.08 5.16
N LYS A 278 -18.58 -23.17 5.50
CA LYS A 278 -17.92 -24.47 5.72
C LYS A 278 -17.38 -25.04 4.41
N GLY A 279 -16.11 -25.46 4.41
CA GLY A 279 -15.48 -26.14 3.27
C GLY A 279 -15.32 -25.28 2.02
N LYS A 280 -15.45 -23.96 2.13
CA LYS A 280 -15.30 -23.02 1.03
C LYS A 280 -14.18 -22.02 1.31
N ALA A 281 -13.51 -21.57 0.25
CA ALA A 281 -12.52 -20.51 0.31
C ALA A 281 -12.67 -19.59 -0.92
N ILE A 282 -12.18 -18.36 -0.78
CA ILE A 282 -12.13 -17.38 -1.86
C ILE A 282 -10.93 -17.64 -2.76
N GLY A 283 -11.10 -17.38 -4.05
CA GLY A 283 -10.07 -17.45 -5.07
C GLY A 283 -10.39 -16.55 -6.25
N CYS A 284 -9.67 -16.74 -7.35
CA CYS A 284 -9.90 -16.05 -8.60
C CYS A 284 -10.25 -17.06 -9.69
N PRO A 285 -11.24 -16.78 -10.57
CA PRO A 285 -11.52 -17.64 -11.71
C PRO A 285 -10.33 -17.70 -12.68
N PRO A 286 -10.30 -18.63 -13.62
CA PRO A 286 -9.37 -18.59 -14.74
C PRO A 286 -9.41 -17.26 -15.46
N ASP A 287 -8.23 -16.66 -15.66
CA ASP A 287 -8.03 -15.36 -16.30
C ASP A 287 -6.78 -15.35 -17.20
N TYR A 288 -6.42 -14.15 -17.69
CA TYR A 288 -5.21 -13.95 -18.49
C TYR A 288 -3.92 -14.35 -17.75
N PHE A 289 -3.88 -14.15 -16.41
CA PHE A 289 -2.70 -14.41 -15.58
C PHE A 289 -2.61 -15.87 -15.11
N SER A 290 -3.76 -16.57 -14.99
CA SER A 290 -3.82 -17.94 -14.51
C SER A 290 -4.91 -18.73 -15.24
N LYS A 291 -4.51 -19.60 -16.16
CA LYS A 291 -5.43 -20.46 -16.94
C LYS A 291 -6.26 -21.42 -16.08
N ASP A 292 -5.75 -21.79 -14.89
CA ASP A 292 -6.42 -22.69 -13.96
C ASP A 292 -7.12 -21.92 -12.82
N GLY A 293 -7.09 -20.58 -12.86
CA GLY A 293 -7.52 -19.71 -11.76
C GLY A 293 -6.56 -19.77 -10.58
N GLN A 294 -6.90 -19.08 -9.50
CA GLN A 294 -6.04 -18.98 -8.31
C GLN A 294 -6.80 -19.45 -7.06
N ARG A 295 -6.18 -20.34 -6.30
CA ARG A 295 -6.69 -20.82 -5.01
C ARG A 295 -5.95 -20.11 -3.88
N TRP A 296 -6.56 -19.05 -3.33
CA TRP A 296 -5.90 -18.25 -2.28
C TRP A 296 -5.99 -18.89 -0.89
N GLY A 297 -7.05 -19.70 -0.64
CA GLY A 297 -7.19 -20.45 0.60
C GLY A 297 -7.80 -19.67 1.76
N PHE A 298 -8.15 -18.40 1.60
CA PHE A 298 -8.77 -17.60 2.63
C PHE A 298 -10.26 -17.93 2.75
N LYS A 299 -10.76 -18.06 3.99
CA LYS A 299 -12.18 -18.29 4.24
C LYS A 299 -13.02 -17.07 3.86
N TYR A 300 -14.25 -17.31 3.48
CA TYR A 300 -15.23 -16.27 3.19
C TYR A 300 -16.36 -16.32 4.21
N TYR A 301 -16.79 -15.17 4.71
CA TYR A 301 -17.92 -15.09 5.63
C TYR A 301 -19.21 -15.60 4.97
N ASP A 302 -20.04 -16.30 5.77
CA ASP A 302 -21.37 -16.74 5.32
C ASP A 302 -22.25 -15.51 5.09
N PRO A 303 -22.76 -15.29 3.87
CA PRO A 303 -23.61 -14.13 3.56
C PRO A 303 -24.83 -13.98 4.48
N GLU A 304 -25.41 -15.08 4.96
CA GLU A 304 -26.55 -15.05 5.90
C GLU A 304 -26.17 -14.60 7.31
N LYS A 305 -24.86 -14.51 7.60
CA LYS A 305 -24.34 -14.00 8.87
C LYS A 305 -23.77 -12.59 8.73
N ILE A 306 -23.56 -12.12 7.50
CA ILE A 306 -23.19 -10.73 7.26
C ILE A 306 -24.43 -9.85 7.41
N PHE A 307 -25.55 -10.25 6.79
CA PHE A 307 -26.83 -9.54 6.87
C PHE A 307 -27.96 -10.47 7.27
N ASN A 308 -28.80 -10.02 8.17
CA ASN A 308 -30.05 -10.67 8.52
C ASN A 308 -31.08 -10.51 7.36
N LYS A 309 -32.17 -11.27 7.40
CA LYS A 309 -33.22 -11.24 6.37
C LYS A 309 -33.87 -9.86 6.20
N ASP A 310 -33.94 -9.07 7.27
CA ASP A 310 -34.44 -7.69 7.25
C ASP A 310 -33.42 -6.67 6.75
N GLY A 311 -32.23 -7.13 6.37
CA GLY A 311 -31.12 -6.31 5.89
C GLY A 311 -30.34 -5.57 6.98
N SER A 312 -30.59 -5.82 8.27
CA SER A 312 -29.73 -5.38 9.38
C SER A 312 -28.44 -6.17 9.41
N LEU A 313 -27.43 -5.68 10.14
CA LEU A 313 -26.15 -6.39 10.28
C LEU A 313 -26.33 -7.66 11.12
N GLY A 314 -25.80 -8.76 10.61
CA GLY A 314 -25.61 -9.98 11.37
C GLY A 314 -24.27 -9.97 12.11
N GLU A 315 -23.95 -11.06 12.83
CA GLU A 315 -22.73 -11.16 13.64
C GLU A 315 -21.45 -10.95 12.81
N ALA A 316 -21.36 -11.52 11.61
CA ALA A 316 -20.23 -11.29 10.70
C ALA A 316 -20.22 -9.85 10.13
N GLY A 317 -21.39 -9.23 9.97
CA GLY A 317 -21.53 -7.85 9.56
C GLY A 317 -20.95 -6.88 10.59
N GLU A 318 -21.21 -7.11 11.88
CA GLU A 318 -20.62 -6.31 12.96
C GLU A 318 -19.09 -6.47 13.05
N VAL A 319 -18.57 -7.68 12.81
CA VAL A 319 -17.10 -7.92 12.73
C VAL A 319 -16.49 -7.11 11.58
N LEU A 320 -17.12 -7.13 10.40
CA LEU A 320 -16.65 -6.38 9.23
C LEU A 320 -16.77 -4.87 9.45
N LYS A 321 -17.85 -4.39 10.04
CA LYS A 321 -18.02 -2.98 10.40
C LYS A 321 -16.90 -2.49 11.30
N LYS A 322 -16.62 -3.22 12.39
CA LYS A 322 -15.51 -2.90 13.29
C LYS A 322 -14.17 -2.88 12.56
N LYS A 323 -13.90 -3.87 11.71
CA LYS A 323 -12.67 -3.93 10.89
C LYS A 323 -12.50 -2.65 10.08
N TYR A 324 -13.52 -2.21 9.32
CA TYR A 324 -13.41 -1.01 8.49
C TYR A 324 -13.37 0.28 9.29
N GLU A 325 -14.08 0.36 10.42
CA GLU A 325 -13.95 1.49 11.35
C GLU A 325 -12.52 1.61 11.90
N ASP A 326 -11.89 0.51 12.30
CA ASP A 326 -10.50 0.48 12.77
C ASP A 326 -9.50 0.89 11.66
N TYR A 327 -9.76 0.51 10.41
CA TYR A 327 -8.96 0.95 9.26
C TYR A 327 -9.08 2.47 9.05
N PHE A 328 -10.28 3.03 8.98
CA PHE A 328 -10.45 4.47 8.75
C PHE A 328 -9.98 5.31 9.95
N ALA A 329 -10.08 4.81 11.16
CA ALA A 329 -9.46 5.43 12.33
C ALA A 329 -7.92 5.50 12.21
N SER A 330 -7.30 4.45 11.68
CA SER A 330 -5.84 4.34 11.54
C SER A 330 -5.29 5.13 10.34
N PHE A 331 -6.12 5.38 9.31
CA PHE A 331 -5.70 5.95 8.03
C PHE A 331 -6.52 7.16 7.62
N PRO A 332 -6.16 8.35 8.09
CA PRO A 332 -6.90 9.60 7.80
C PRO A 332 -6.85 10.04 6.33
N GLY A 333 -6.04 9.40 5.50
CA GLY A 333 -6.01 9.60 4.05
C GLY A 333 -6.96 8.71 3.26
N GLY A 334 -7.66 7.78 3.93
CA GLY A 334 -8.51 6.76 3.30
C GLY A 334 -7.83 5.41 3.16
N ILE A 335 -8.44 4.51 2.40
CA ILE A 335 -7.93 3.15 2.19
C ILE A 335 -8.02 2.70 0.73
N ARG A 336 -7.09 1.86 0.31
CA ARG A 336 -7.26 0.98 -0.85
C ARG A 336 -7.95 -0.30 -0.38
N ILE A 337 -8.92 -0.75 -1.11
CA ILE A 337 -9.57 -2.05 -0.92
C ILE A 337 -9.03 -3.01 -1.97
N ASP A 338 -8.30 -4.00 -1.51
CA ASP A 338 -7.76 -5.06 -2.34
C ASP A 338 -8.87 -5.97 -2.85
N HIS A 339 -8.85 -6.28 -4.15
CA HIS A 339 -9.81 -7.17 -4.81
C HIS A 339 -11.28 -6.88 -4.44
N VAL A 340 -11.76 -5.67 -4.72
CA VAL A 340 -13.17 -5.28 -4.41
C VAL A 340 -14.19 -6.21 -5.05
N ILE A 341 -13.84 -6.88 -6.15
CA ILE A 341 -14.64 -7.93 -6.79
C ILE A 341 -15.01 -9.02 -5.79
N GLY A 342 -14.07 -9.38 -4.91
CA GLY A 342 -14.29 -10.37 -3.84
C GLY A 342 -15.24 -9.92 -2.73
N LEU A 343 -15.52 -8.63 -2.61
CA LEU A 343 -16.53 -8.12 -1.68
C LEU A 343 -17.92 -8.04 -2.32
N ILE A 344 -18.00 -7.67 -3.59
CA ILE A 344 -19.26 -7.45 -4.31
C ILE A 344 -19.80 -8.77 -4.86
N ASP A 345 -18.97 -9.52 -5.60
CA ASP A 345 -19.36 -10.77 -6.27
C ASP A 345 -18.23 -11.82 -6.15
N PRO A 346 -18.03 -12.37 -4.94
CA PRO A 346 -16.90 -13.24 -4.65
C PRO A 346 -16.93 -14.55 -5.44
N PHE A 347 -15.75 -14.95 -5.94
CA PHE A 347 -15.53 -16.26 -6.50
C PHE A 347 -15.03 -17.21 -5.42
N ILE A 348 -15.77 -18.30 -5.18
CA ILE A 348 -15.44 -19.29 -4.15
C ILE A 348 -15.22 -20.68 -4.76
N TYR A 349 -14.45 -21.50 -4.05
CA TYR A 349 -14.22 -22.91 -4.42
C TYR A 349 -14.28 -23.83 -3.20
N THR A 350 -14.53 -25.11 -3.45
CA THR A 350 -14.53 -26.18 -2.42
C THR A 350 -13.09 -26.52 -2.03
N THR A 351 -12.74 -26.37 -0.74
CA THR A 351 -11.35 -26.51 -0.26
C THR A 351 -10.81 -27.94 -0.38
N SER A 352 -11.66 -28.97 -0.27
CA SER A 352 -11.29 -30.39 -0.43
C SER A 352 -11.04 -30.80 -1.88
N ALA A 353 -11.48 -30.01 -2.88
CA ALA A 353 -11.26 -30.32 -4.27
C ALA A 353 -9.80 -30.09 -4.67
N LYS A 354 -9.20 -31.00 -5.44
CA LYS A 354 -7.80 -30.86 -5.91
C LYS A 354 -7.65 -29.77 -6.97
N LYS A 355 -8.68 -29.58 -7.83
CA LYS A 355 -8.73 -28.56 -8.89
C LYS A 355 -10.07 -27.84 -8.85
N MET A 356 -10.09 -26.60 -9.28
CA MET A 356 -11.32 -25.84 -9.50
C MET A 356 -11.99 -26.32 -10.80
N THR A 357 -13.30 -26.52 -10.73
CA THR A 357 -14.16 -26.87 -11.86
C THR A 357 -15.49 -26.12 -11.73
N PRO A 358 -16.29 -25.96 -12.78
CA PRO A 358 -17.60 -25.32 -12.69
C PRO A 358 -18.54 -25.94 -11.63
N GLN A 359 -18.36 -27.22 -11.28
CA GLN A 359 -19.18 -27.95 -10.30
C GLN A 359 -18.76 -27.66 -8.86
N ASN A 360 -17.52 -27.23 -8.60
CA ASN A 360 -17.00 -27.02 -7.25
C ASN A 360 -16.51 -25.61 -6.98
N SER A 361 -16.61 -24.71 -7.97
CA SER A 361 -16.21 -23.31 -7.87
C SER A 361 -17.11 -22.41 -8.72
N GLY A 362 -17.27 -21.16 -8.32
CA GLY A 362 -18.06 -20.17 -9.06
C GLY A 362 -18.37 -18.92 -8.24
N ARG A 363 -19.03 -17.95 -8.85
CA ARG A 363 -19.53 -16.75 -8.18
C ARG A 363 -20.68 -17.13 -7.26
N ILE A 364 -20.55 -16.81 -5.95
CA ILE A 364 -21.49 -17.28 -4.93
C ILE A 364 -22.91 -16.75 -5.14
N TYR A 365 -23.06 -15.55 -5.70
CA TYR A 365 -24.34 -14.89 -5.87
C TYR A 365 -25.00 -15.14 -7.22
N SER A 366 -24.28 -15.66 -8.18
CA SER A 366 -24.81 -16.03 -9.51
C SER A 366 -25.19 -17.51 -9.61
N ILE A 367 -24.84 -18.32 -8.62
CA ILE A 367 -25.24 -19.73 -8.55
C ILE A 367 -26.72 -19.80 -8.18
N GLU A 368 -27.50 -20.60 -8.90
CA GLU A 368 -28.89 -20.92 -8.49
C GLU A 368 -28.87 -21.55 -7.11
N GLY A 369 -29.46 -20.87 -6.12
CA GLY A 369 -29.47 -21.35 -4.75
C GLY A 369 -29.60 -20.26 -3.69
N LYS A 370 -29.22 -20.65 -2.49
CA LYS A 370 -29.40 -19.96 -1.21
C LYS A 370 -28.91 -18.49 -1.18
N TYR A 371 -27.85 -18.18 -1.89
CA TYR A 371 -27.19 -16.86 -1.84
C TYR A 371 -27.46 -15.97 -3.04
N LYS A 372 -28.37 -16.36 -3.93
CA LYS A 372 -28.69 -15.58 -5.14
C LYS A 372 -29.12 -14.17 -4.77
N LYS A 373 -28.51 -13.18 -5.40
CA LYS A 373 -28.90 -11.77 -5.30
C LYS A 373 -29.73 -11.38 -6.52
N HIS A 374 -30.77 -10.58 -6.31
CA HIS A 374 -31.74 -10.21 -7.33
C HIS A 374 -31.66 -8.75 -7.75
N SER A 375 -30.98 -7.91 -6.97
CA SER A 375 -30.85 -6.48 -7.23
C SER A 375 -29.40 -6.00 -7.05
N LEU A 376 -29.06 -4.89 -7.70
CA LEU A 376 -27.77 -4.22 -7.51
C LEU A 376 -27.61 -3.72 -6.08
N ASP A 377 -28.71 -3.37 -5.40
CA ASP A 377 -28.64 -2.91 -4.02
C ASP A 377 -28.20 -4.03 -3.07
N GLU A 378 -28.65 -5.27 -3.31
CA GLU A 378 -28.19 -6.43 -2.55
C GLU A 378 -26.69 -6.70 -2.76
N TYR A 379 -26.18 -6.57 -3.99
CA TYR A 379 -24.75 -6.68 -4.26
C TYR A 379 -23.93 -5.57 -3.60
N ALA A 380 -24.52 -4.37 -3.46
CA ALA A 380 -23.85 -3.19 -2.92
C ALA A 380 -23.87 -3.13 -1.38
N MET A 381 -24.57 -4.02 -0.67
CA MET A 381 -24.83 -3.89 0.78
C MET A 381 -23.54 -3.78 1.62
N LEU A 382 -22.47 -4.51 1.31
CA LEU A 382 -21.19 -4.37 2.04
C LEU A 382 -20.62 -2.95 1.92
N LEU A 383 -20.71 -2.36 0.73
CA LEU A 383 -20.24 -1.00 0.50
C LEU A 383 -21.15 0.04 1.17
N THR A 384 -22.48 -0.08 0.99
CA THR A 384 -23.44 0.94 1.40
C THR A 384 -23.81 0.90 2.88
N LYS A 385 -23.73 -0.26 3.52
CA LYS A 385 -24.09 -0.43 4.94
C LYS A 385 -22.92 -0.56 5.89
N ILE A 386 -21.72 -0.86 5.37
CA ILE A 386 -20.54 -1.08 6.21
C ILE A 386 -19.41 -0.12 5.84
N ILE A 387 -18.89 -0.19 4.61
CA ILE A 387 -17.62 0.45 4.26
C ILE A 387 -17.76 1.97 4.14
N ILE A 388 -18.75 2.44 3.37
CA ILE A 388 -19.00 3.88 3.20
C ILE A 388 -19.39 4.54 4.52
N PRO A 389 -20.35 4.01 5.32
CA PRO A 389 -20.64 4.56 6.65
C PRO A 389 -19.45 4.55 7.61
N ALA A 390 -18.58 3.55 7.53
CA ALA A 390 -17.35 3.53 8.33
C ALA A 390 -16.40 4.67 7.93
N ALA A 391 -16.26 4.98 6.63
CA ALA A 391 -15.48 6.13 6.17
C ALA A 391 -16.10 7.46 6.64
N GLU A 392 -17.40 7.64 6.46
CA GLU A 392 -18.15 8.85 6.84
C GLU A 392 -18.05 9.13 8.34
N LYS A 393 -18.04 8.10 9.19
CA LYS A 393 -17.84 8.21 10.65
C LYS A 393 -16.55 8.95 11.01
N TYR A 394 -15.51 8.83 10.18
CA TYR A 394 -14.21 9.49 10.36
C TYR A 394 -14.03 10.73 9.47
N GLY A 395 -15.13 11.27 8.94
CA GLY A 395 -15.12 12.50 8.12
C GLY A 395 -14.52 12.31 6.72
N LEU A 396 -14.48 11.07 6.23
CA LEU A 396 -13.98 10.72 4.91
C LEU A 396 -15.15 10.47 3.95
N ASP A 397 -15.00 10.86 2.70
CA ASP A 397 -15.97 10.62 1.64
C ASP A 397 -15.57 9.44 0.74
N LYS A 398 -16.41 9.11 -0.24
CA LYS A 398 -16.18 8.02 -1.19
C LYS A 398 -14.88 8.16 -2.00
N SER A 399 -14.36 9.39 -2.18
CA SER A 399 -13.10 9.61 -2.90
C SER A 399 -11.88 9.11 -2.12
N SER A 400 -12.06 8.85 -0.82
CA SER A 400 -11.05 8.27 0.07
C SER A 400 -10.96 6.74 -0.05
N ILE A 401 -11.91 6.12 -0.77
CA ILE A 401 -11.98 4.68 -0.98
C ILE A 401 -11.47 4.37 -2.40
N ILE A 402 -10.33 3.71 -2.49
CA ILE A 402 -9.72 3.28 -3.76
C ILE A 402 -10.01 1.78 -3.90
N CYS A 403 -10.80 1.39 -4.89
CA CYS A 403 -11.16 -0.01 -5.10
C CYS A 403 -10.24 -0.64 -6.15
N GLU A 404 -9.53 -1.70 -5.79
CA GLU A 404 -8.82 -2.50 -6.78
C GLU A 404 -9.84 -3.41 -7.48
N ASP A 405 -10.16 -3.03 -8.72
CA ASP A 405 -11.14 -3.69 -9.60
C ASP A 405 -10.49 -4.32 -10.84
N LEU A 406 -9.20 -4.62 -10.74
CA LEU A 406 -8.42 -5.25 -11.81
C LEU A 406 -8.85 -6.70 -12.05
N GLY A 407 -8.79 -7.13 -13.30
CA GLY A 407 -9.17 -8.47 -13.73
C GLY A 407 -10.58 -8.52 -14.33
N ASP A 408 -11.23 -9.68 -14.23
CA ASP A 408 -12.55 -9.93 -14.83
C ASP A 408 -13.68 -9.46 -13.91
N ALA A 409 -13.89 -8.12 -13.87
CA ALA A 409 -14.97 -7.52 -13.11
C ALA A 409 -16.33 -7.89 -13.74
N THR A 410 -17.17 -8.57 -12.95
CA THR A 410 -18.52 -8.96 -13.36
C THR A 410 -19.44 -7.75 -13.58
N LYS A 411 -20.52 -7.93 -14.34
CA LYS A 411 -21.49 -6.86 -14.62
C LYS A 411 -22.01 -6.16 -13.34
N PRO A 412 -22.41 -6.88 -12.25
CA PRO A 412 -22.80 -6.23 -11.00
C PRO A 412 -21.69 -5.34 -10.42
N VAL A 413 -20.42 -5.80 -10.46
CA VAL A 413 -19.27 -5.01 -9.96
C VAL A 413 -19.13 -3.71 -10.75
N GLN A 414 -19.14 -3.78 -12.08
CA GLN A 414 -19.01 -2.60 -12.96
C GLN A 414 -20.14 -1.59 -12.72
N GLU A 415 -21.40 -2.07 -12.63
CA GLU A 415 -22.58 -1.23 -12.42
C GLU A 415 -22.57 -0.57 -11.03
N ILE A 416 -22.16 -1.28 -9.97
CA ILE A 416 -22.04 -0.75 -8.61
C ILE A 416 -20.93 0.29 -8.53
N MET A 417 -19.75 0.01 -9.07
CA MET A 417 -18.64 0.96 -9.12
C MET A 417 -19.06 2.27 -9.83
N LYS A 418 -19.88 2.15 -10.88
CA LYS A 418 -20.44 3.31 -11.58
C LYS A 418 -21.51 4.01 -10.75
N LYS A 419 -22.51 3.29 -10.20
CA LYS A 419 -23.64 3.82 -9.42
C LYS A 419 -23.17 4.56 -8.17
N LEU A 420 -22.19 4.00 -7.46
CA LEU A 420 -21.67 4.58 -6.22
C LEU A 420 -20.55 5.60 -6.47
N GLU A 421 -20.13 5.79 -7.72
CA GLU A 421 -19.03 6.68 -8.12
C GLU A 421 -17.69 6.37 -7.43
N LEU A 422 -17.45 5.09 -7.10
CA LEU A 422 -16.21 4.65 -6.46
C LEU A 422 -15.03 4.70 -7.42
N SER A 423 -13.85 5.01 -6.88
CA SER A 423 -12.59 5.02 -7.63
C SER A 423 -12.13 3.60 -7.90
N GLY A 424 -12.05 3.20 -9.16
CA GLY A 424 -11.32 2.02 -9.60
C GLY A 424 -9.84 2.31 -9.85
N ILE A 425 -9.05 1.29 -10.21
CA ILE A 425 -7.63 1.40 -10.55
C ILE A 425 -7.41 1.16 -12.04
N SER A 426 -6.60 2.00 -12.66
CA SER A 426 -6.17 1.88 -14.07
C SER A 426 -4.66 1.77 -14.15
N VAL A 427 -4.14 0.67 -14.72
CA VAL A 427 -2.70 0.36 -14.80
C VAL A 427 -2.24 0.45 -16.23
N THR A 428 -1.40 1.45 -16.56
CA THR A 428 -0.99 1.73 -17.95
C THR A 428 0.07 0.77 -18.48
N GLN A 429 0.73 -0.01 -17.63
CA GLN A 429 1.66 -1.06 -18.03
C GLN A 429 0.96 -2.24 -18.74
N PHE A 430 -0.36 -2.45 -18.50
CA PHE A 430 -1.19 -3.48 -19.12
C PHE A 430 -2.01 -2.94 -20.30
N ASP A 431 -1.42 -2.41 -21.32
CA ASP A 431 -2.10 -1.91 -22.53
C ASP A 431 -3.30 -0.96 -22.29
N HIS A 432 -3.54 -0.55 -21.04
CA HIS A 432 -4.55 0.45 -20.71
C HIS A 432 -4.08 1.82 -21.22
N ARG A 433 -4.99 2.54 -21.85
CA ARG A 433 -4.72 3.88 -22.37
C ARG A 433 -5.12 4.93 -21.33
N GLY A 434 -4.17 5.79 -20.92
CA GLY A 434 -4.40 6.84 -19.94
C GLY A 434 -5.56 7.76 -20.29
N ALA A 435 -5.70 8.13 -21.56
CA ALA A 435 -6.78 9.01 -22.05
C ALA A 435 -8.21 8.44 -21.86
N THR A 436 -8.37 7.12 -21.70
CA THR A 436 -9.67 6.48 -21.49
C THR A 436 -10.00 6.24 -20.01
N THR A 437 -9.11 6.60 -19.10
CA THR A 437 -9.31 6.42 -17.65
C THR A 437 -10.41 7.37 -17.16
N PRO A 438 -11.45 6.88 -16.46
CA PRO A 438 -12.46 7.74 -15.84
C PRO A 438 -11.84 8.74 -14.85
N ALA A 439 -12.38 9.96 -14.79
CA ALA A 439 -11.86 11.02 -13.91
C ALA A 439 -11.86 10.66 -12.42
N LYS A 440 -12.78 9.80 -11.99
CA LYS A 440 -12.89 9.29 -10.61
C LYS A 440 -11.85 8.22 -10.27
N ASN A 441 -11.27 7.56 -11.26
CA ASN A 441 -10.32 6.47 -11.04
C ASN A 441 -8.95 6.97 -10.59
N THR A 442 -8.23 6.07 -9.97
CA THR A 442 -6.80 6.19 -9.70
C THR A 442 -6.02 5.61 -10.87
N ILE A 443 -5.02 6.32 -11.38
CA ILE A 443 -4.16 5.86 -12.47
C ILE A 443 -2.73 5.67 -11.98
N MET A 444 -2.07 4.61 -12.46
CA MET A 444 -0.68 4.29 -12.17
C MET A 444 -0.02 3.58 -13.36
N ILE A 445 1.31 3.57 -13.40
CA ILE A 445 2.05 2.72 -14.35
C ILE A 445 1.93 1.27 -13.92
N GLY A 446 2.30 0.97 -12.68
CA GLY A 446 2.23 -0.35 -12.07
C GLY A 446 2.11 -0.27 -10.55
N SER A 447 1.86 -1.42 -9.91
CA SER A 447 1.79 -1.61 -8.46
C SER A 447 2.89 -2.57 -7.98
N HIS A 448 2.80 -3.02 -6.72
CA HIS A 448 3.71 -4.01 -6.16
C HIS A 448 3.67 -5.38 -6.87
N ASP A 449 2.59 -5.72 -7.56
CA ASP A 449 2.42 -7.00 -8.28
C ASP A 449 2.88 -6.94 -9.75
N ASN A 450 3.34 -5.77 -10.18
CA ASN A 450 3.86 -5.58 -11.52
C ASN A 450 5.38 -5.68 -11.56
N GLN A 451 5.92 -5.95 -12.74
CA GLN A 451 7.33 -5.74 -13.01
C GLN A 451 7.67 -4.27 -12.77
N SER A 452 8.82 -3.94 -12.12
CA SER A 452 9.21 -2.53 -11.98
C SER A 452 9.26 -1.87 -13.35
N PHE A 453 8.85 -0.61 -13.42
CA PHE A 453 8.72 0.06 -14.72
C PHE A 453 10.03 0.12 -15.49
N LEU A 454 11.14 0.38 -14.81
CA LEU A 454 12.44 0.42 -15.47
C LEU A 454 12.87 -0.96 -16.01
N GLU A 455 12.64 -2.04 -15.26
CA GLU A 455 12.88 -3.41 -15.74
C GLU A 455 12.00 -3.74 -16.95
N TYR A 456 10.72 -3.31 -16.93
CA TYR A 456 9.81 -3.43 -18.07
C TYR A 456 10.34 -2.69 -19.31
N VAL A 457 10.77 -1.43 -19.15
CA VAL A 457 11.34 -0.63 -20.24
C VAL A 457 12.58 -1.28 -20.82
N GLU A 458 13.51 -1.74 -19.98
CA GLU A 458 14.71 -2.45 -20.43
C GLU A 458 14.36 -3.71 -21.24
N GLY A 459 13.34 -4.45 -20.83
CA GLY A 459 12.81 -5.59 -21.56
C GLY A 459 12.24 -5.21 -22.94
N LYS A 460 11.43 -4.16 -23.01
CA LYS A 460 10.82 -3.69 -24.27
C LYS A 460 11.84 -3.19 -25.27
N PHE A 461 12.87 -2.49 -24.82
CA PHE A 461 13.93 -1.98 -25.69
C PHE A 461 14.88 -3.07 -26.21
N LYS A 462 14.83 -4.30 -25.73
CA LYS A 462 15.52 -5.46 -26.35
C LYS A 462 14.89 -5.85 -27.69
N ASN A 463 13.60 -5.59 -27.88
CA ASN A 463 12.88 -5.86 -29.12
C ASN A 463 11.91 -4.72 -29.50
N VAL A 464 12.45 -3.64 -30.05
CA VAL A 464 11.67 -2.44 -30.43
C VAL A 464 10.68 -2.68 -31.60
N LYS A 465 10.73 -3.86 -32.23
CA LYS A 465 9.80 -4.28 -33.28
C LYS A 465 8.63 -5.10 -32.73
N ASP A 466 8.61 -5.38 -31.44
CA ASP A 466 7.48 -6.05 -30.79
C ASP A 466 6.17 -5.29 -31.02
N LYS A 467 5.11 -6.00 -31.40
CA LYS A 467 3.82 -5.39 -31.77
C LYS A 467 3.20 -4.62 -30.60
N SER A 468 3.30 -5.12 -29.37
CA SER A 468 2.74 -4.47 -28.18
C SER A 468 3.51 -3.18 -27.87
N PHE A 469 4.85 -3.19 -27.99
CA PHE A 469 5.68 -2.00 -27.81
C PHE A 469 5.41 -0.96 -28.89
N MET A 470 5.25 -1.40 -30.16
CA MET A 470 4.87 -0.52 -31.26
C MET A 470 3.50 0.12 -31.03
N HIS A 471 2.53 -0.63 -30.52
CA HIS A 471 1.21 -0.13 -30.17
C HIS A 471 1.28 0.88 -29.01
N LYS A 472 1.97 0.54 -27.91
CA LYS A 472 2.13 1.43 -26.75
C LYS A 472 2.80 2.74 -27.13
N THR A 473 3.86 2.73 -27.94
CA THR A 473 4.51 3.98 -28.40
C THR A 473 3.60 4.84 -29.28
N LYS A 474 2.67 4.23 -30.04
CA LYS A 474 1.64 4.95 -30.79
C LYS A 474 0.69 5.67 -29.84
N LEU A 475 0.13 4.95 -28.86
CA LEU A 475 -0.79 5.53 -27.88
C LEU A 475 -0.13 6.64 -27.06
N LEU A 476 1.10 6.45 -26.59
CA LEU A 476 1.85 7.47 -25.87
C LEU A 476 2.05 8.74 -26.71
N ALA A 477 2.41 8.60 -28.01
CA ALA A 477 2.56 9.74 -28.89
C ALA A 477 1.24 10.49 -29.15
N GLU A 478 0.12 9.77 -29.17
CA GLU A 478 -1.21 10.40 -29.28
C GLU A 478 -1.61 11.15 -27.99
N ASP A 479 -1.33 10.56 -26.81
CA ASP A 479 -1.82 11.03 -25.52
C ASP A 479 -0.92 12.06 -24.85
N THR A 480 0.35 12.21 -25.30
CA THR A 480 1.32 13.13 -24.67
C THR A 480 1.91 14.17 -25.63
N ALA A 481 1.61 14.11 -26.94
CA ALA A 481 1.98 15.19 -27.86
C ALA A 481 1.24 16.49 -27.52
N PRO A 482 1.82 17.66 -27.78
CA PRO A 482 1.15 18.96 -27.60
C PRO A 482 -0.20 19.05 -28.32
N LEU A 483 -1.13 19.78 -27.75
CA LEU A 483 -2.43 20.02 -28.38
C LEU A 483 -2.24 20.70 -29.74
N GLY A 484 -2.85 20.18 -30.80
CA GLY A 484 -2.72 20.66 -32.16
C GLY A 484 -1.51 20.11 -32.93
N ALA A 485 -0.73 19.20 -32.33
CA ALA A 485 0.35 18.54 -33.07
C ALA A 485 -0.18 17.79 -34.29
N THR A 486 0.46 17.98 -35.43
CA THR A 486 0.13 17.34 -36.70
C THR A 486 0.39 15.83 -36.69
N THR A 487 -0.21 15.10 -37.63
CA THR A 487 0.06 13.68 -37.82
C THR A 487 1.55 13.38 -38.07
N ALA A 488 2.25 14.28 -38.80
CA ALA A 488 3.69 14.18 -39.06
C ALA A 488 4.50 14.32 -37.78
N GLU A 489 4.21 15.33 -36.93
CA GLU A 489 4.87 15.53 -35.65
C GLU A 489 4.64 14.39 -34.70
N LYS A 490 3.40 13.87 -34.58
CA LYS A 490 3.10 12.69 -33.78
C LYS A 490 3.84 11.43 -34.27
N LYS A 491 3.99 11.26 -35.59
CA LYS A 491 4.79 10.19 -36.17
C LYS A 491 6.27 10.32 -35.81
N GLN A 492 6.84 11.52 -35.93
CA GLN A 492 8.22 11.81 -35.56
C GLN A 492 8.44 11.55 -34.05
N TYR A 493 7.53 12.02 -33.19
CA TYR A 493 7.58 11.79 -31.74
C TYR A 493 7.51 10.30 -31.40
N ARG A 494 6.61 9.55 -32.04
CA ARG A 494 6.55 8.08 -31.88
C ARG A 494 7.87 7.39 -32.21
N GLU A 495 8.54 7.78 -33.29
CA GLU A 495 9.85 7.22 -33.63
C GLU A 495 10.93 7.60 -32.61
N ALA A 496 10.86 8.80 -32.04
CA ALA A 496 11.74 9.20 -30.94
C ALA A 496 11.51 8.35 -29.68
N LEU A 497 10.25 8.07 -29.30
CA LEU A 497 9.91 7.19 -28.18
C LEU A 497 10.44 5.75 -28.32
N ARG A 498 10.56 5.25 -29.57
CA ARG A 498 11.09 3.91 -29.87
C ARG A 498 12.62 3.81 -29.78
N LYS A 499 13.30 4.94 -29.97
CA LYS A 499 14.77 4.98 -30.03
C LYS A 499 15.41 5.41 -28.72
N ASP A 500 14.66 6.09 -27.86
CA ASP A 500 15.15 6.78 -26.68
C ASP A 500 14.36 6.33 -25.44
N LYS A 501 15.02 5.59 -24.54
CA LYS A 501 14.42 5.09 -23.30
C LYS A 501 13.96 6.23 -22.39
N SER A 502 14.75 7.30 -22.29
CA SER A 502 14.43 8.44 -21.41
C SER A 502 13.18 9.16 -21.88
N LYS A 503 13.01 9.33 -23.22
CA LYS A 503 11.77 9.88 -23.79
C LYS A 503 10.57 8.98 -23.57
N PHE A 504 10.74 7.66 -23.71
CA PHE A 504 9.68 6.71 -23.45
C PHE A 504 9.25 6.74 -21.97
N ILE A 505 10.20 6.77 -21.03
CA ILE A 505 9.94 6.90 -19.60
C ILE A 505 9.20 8.20 -19.29
N ALA A 506 9.70 9.33 -19.78
CA ALA A 506 9.08 10.64 -19.57
C ALA A 506 7.64 10.69 -20.13
N ALA A 507 7.40 10.14 -21.33
CA ALA A 507 6.07 10.07 -21.93
C ALA A 507 5.12 9.16 -21.14
N SER A 508 5.60 8.02 -20.63
CA SER A 508 4.79 7.11 -19.81
C SER A 508 4.35 7.74 -18.49
N PHE A 509 5.21 8.53 -17.85
CA PHE A 509 4.79 9.31 -16.69
C PHE A 509 3.86 10.46 -17.09
N ALA A 510 4.12 11.15 -18.22
CA ALA A 510 3.25 12.22 -18.69
C ALA A 510 1.84 11.72 -19.02
N GLU A 511 1.67 10.49 -19.52
CA GLU A 511 0.38 9.83 -19.75
C GLU A 511 -0.51 9.84 -18.51
N LEU A 512 0.06 9.65 -17.31
CA LEU A 512 -0.69 9.69 -16.06
C LEU A 512 -1.32 11.07 -15.82
N PHE A 513 -0.58 12.13 -16.15
CA PHE A 513 -0.99 13.52 -15.91
C PHE A 513 -1.85 14.09 -17.04
N THR A 514 -1.73 13.58 -18.26
CA THR A 514 -2.64 13.92 -19.36
C THR A 514 -3.99 13.22 -19.25
N SER A 515 -4.08 12.10 -18.52
CA SER A 515 -5.32 11.33 -18.32
C SER A 515 -6.42 12.19 -17.66
N PRO A 516 -7.70 11.85 -17.80
CA PRO A 516 -8.78 12.48 -17.03
C PRO A 516 -8.73 12.20 -15.52
N ALA A 517 -8.08 11.11 -15.09
CA ALA A 517 -8.02 10.69 -13.69
C ALA A 517 -7.47 11.81 -12.78
N ARG A 518 -8.13 12.06 -11.66
CA ARG A 518 -7.70 13.08 -10.68
C ARG A 518 -6.57 12.59 -9.79
N ARG A 519 -6.55 11.31 -9.46
CA ARG A 519 -5.53 10.70 -8.59
C ARG A 519 -4.50 9.94 -9.42
N VAL A 520 -3.26 10.28 -9.23
CA VAL A 520 -2.09 9.59 -9.79
C VAL A 520 -1.37 8.90 -8.65
N GLN A 521 -1.12 7.60 -8.77
CA GLN A 521 -0.27 6.88 -7.82
C GLN A 521 1.00 6.40 -8.52
N ILE A 522 2.14 6.53 -7.84
CA ILE A 522 3.44 6.11 -8.36
C ILE A 522 4.03 5.11 -7.36
N PHE A 523 4.40 3.92 -7.84
CA PHE A 523 5.06 2.94 -6.99
C PHE A 523 6.51 3.37 -6.71
N PHE A 524 7.03 3.12 -5.52
CA PHE A 524 8.34 3.66 -5.12
C PHE A 524 9.49 3.23 -6.03
N THR A 525 9.48 1.99 -6.56
CA THR A 525 10.52 1.56 -7.51
C THR A 525 10.52 2.38 -8.78
N ASP A 526 9.34 2.80 -9.22
CA ASP A 526 9.17 3.58 -10.44
C ASP A 526 9.54 5.05 -10.22
N LEU A 527 9.19 5.60 -9.04
CA LEU A 527 9.59 6.96 -8.66
C LEU A 527 11.12 7.10 -8.58
N PHE A 528 11.78 6.12 -7.97
CA PHE A 528 13.23 6.18 -7.73
C PHE A 528 14.07 5.51 -8.83
N GLY A 529 13.47 5.05 -9.93
CA GLY A 529 14.17 4.44 -11.07
C GLY A 529 14.89 3.15 -10.70
N ILE A 530 14.26 2.29 -9.88
CA ILE A 530 14.84 1.03 -9.41
C ILE A 530 14.46 -0.11 -10.38
N ALA A 531 15.46 -0.65 -11.09
CA ALA A 531 15.28 -1.76 -12.05
C ALA A 531 15.22 -3.12 -11.34
N LYS A 532 14.30 -3.26 -10.38
CA LYS A 532 14.10 -4.53 -9.66
C LYS A 532 12.65 -4.68 -9.25
N THR A 533 12.02 -5.78 -9.66
CA THR A 533 10.63 -6.09 -9.32
C THR A 533 10.52 -6.41 -7.82
N TYR A 534 9.57 -5.78 -7.16
CA TYR A 534 9.36 -5.85 -5.72
C TYR A 534 8.69 -7.15 -5.27
N ASN A 535 7.65 -7.55 -6.00
CA ASN A 535 6.93 -8.81 -5.79
C ASN A 535 6.69 -9.52 -7.13
N ARG A 536 6.91 -10.83 -7.15
CA ARG A 536 6.59 -11.70 -8.28
C ARG A 536 5.54 -12.70 -7.80
N PRO A 537 4.23 -12.48 -8.10
CA PRO A 537 3.17 -13.40 -7.70
C PRO A 537 3.50 -14.85 -8.03
N GLY A 538 3.16 -15.77 -7.13
CA GLY A 538 3.47 -17.20 -7.29
C GLY A 538 4.91 -17.61 -6.93
N THR A 539 5.80 -16.69 -6.56
CA THR A 539 7.16 -16.99 -6.07
C THR A 539 7.30 -16.65 -4.58
N LYS A 540 8.29 -17.28 -3.92
CA LYS A 540 8.52 -17.06 -2.47
C LYS A 540 9.82 -16.31 -2.16
N LYS A 541 10.80 -16.35 -3.06
CA LYS A 541 12.14 -15.78 -2.79
C LYS A 541 12.27 -14.38 -3.36
N GLY A 542 12.90 -13.48 -2.58
CA GLY A 542 13.27 -12.14 -3.02
C GLY A 542 12.13 -11.13 -3.07
N ASN A 543 10.90 -11.52 -2.73
CA ASN A 543 9.75 -10.63 -2.67
C ASN A 543 9.79 -9.78 -1.39
N TRP A 544 9.20 -8.57 -1.45
CA TRP A 544 8.96 -7.68 -0.31
C TRP A 544 10.23 -7.17 0.40
N SER A 545 11.41 -7.28 -0.23
CA SER A 545 12.69 -7.00 0.41
C SER A 545 13.35 -5.69 0.02
N ILE A 546 13.00 -5.09 -1.13
CA ILE A 546 13.65 -3.88 -1.64
C ILE A 546 13.34 -2.68 -0.74
N ARG A 547 14.36 -1.88 -0.44
CA ARG A 547 14.27 -0.67 0.37
C ARG A 547 14.86 0.53 -0.33
N LEU A 548 14.39 1.71 0.05
CA LEU A 548 15.11 2.95 -0.24
C LEU A 548 16.37 3.03 0.62
N GLY A 549 17.50 3.36 0.01
CA GLY A 549 18.76 3.57 0.71
C GLY A 549 18.78 4.88 1.50
N GLU A 550 19.81 5.06 2.32
CA GLU A 550 20.02 6.29 3.10
C GLU A 550 20.17 7.56 2.24
N ASN A 551 20.66 7.38 1.02
CA ASN A 551 20.91 8.44 0.04
C ASN A 551 19.76 8.59 -0.99
N PHE A 552 18.55 8.14 -0.66
CA PHE A 552 17.42 8.09 -1.59
C PHE A 552 17.16 9.41 -2.34
N GLU A 553 17.38 10.57 -1.72
CA GLU A 553 17.25 11.87 -2.39
C GLU A 553 18.29 12.03 -3.50
N LYS A 554 19.57 11.75 -3.19
CA LYS A 554 20.66 11.81 -4.15
C LYS A 554 20.45 10.81 -5.29
N ASP A 555 20.01 9.60 -4.94
CA ASP A 555 19.73 8.53 -5.90
C ASP A 555 18.59 8.92 -6.84
N TYR A 556 17.54 9.59 -6.32
CA TYR A 556 16.46 10.14 -7.13
C TYR A 556 16.96 11.16 -8.15
N TYR A 557 17.71 12.20 -7.72
CA TYR A 557 18.21 13.22 -8.64
C TYR A 557 19.15 12.64 -9.69
N LYS A 558 19.97 11.67 -9.31
CA LYS A 558 20.82 10.92 -10.26
C LYS A 558 19.95 10.14 -11.26
N ALA A 559 18.93 9.43 -10.81
CA ALA A 559 18.04 8.67 -11.68
C ALA A 559 17.25 9.58 -12.63
N VAL A 560 16.82 10.77 -12.18
CA VAL A 560 16.18 11.79 -13.03
C VAL A 560 17.14 12.27 -14.11
N ALA A 561 18.38 12.60 -13.76
CA ALA A 561 19.39 13.05 -14.70
C ALA A 561 19.76 11.97 -15.74
N GLU A 562 19.72 10.70 -15.34
CA GLU A 562 19.92 9.55 -16.23
C GLU A 562 18.66 9.17 -17.04
N GLY A 563 17.55 9.91 -16.91
CA GLY A 563 16.28 9.62 -17.56
C GLY A 563 15.61 8.32 -17.14
N LYS A 564 15.91 7.82 -15.93
CA LYS A 564 15.37 6.58 -15.35
C LYS A 564 14.19 6.79 -14.39
N ALA A 565 14.02 8.02 -13.92
CA ALA A 565 12.98 8.45 -12.98
C ALA A 565 12.23 9.67 -13.50
N PRO A 566 11.00 9.97 -13.02
CA PRO A 566 10.22 11.10 -13.52
C PRO A 566 10.84 12.44 -13.11
N ASN A 567 11.06 13.30 -14.08
CA ASN A 567 11.26 14.73 -13.89
C ASN A 567 9.88 15.40 -13.83
N PHE A 568 9.36 15.67 -12.62
CA PHE A 568 7.99 16.19 -12.47
C PHE A 568 7.76 17.52 -13.20
N ALA A 569 8.76 18.42 -13.25
CA ALA A 569 8.62 19.67 -13.98
C ALA A 569 8.39 19.41 -15.48
N LYS A 570 9.17 18.50 -16.09
CA LYS A 570 9.02 18.09 -17.49
C LYS A 570 7.68 17.38 -17.74
N VAL A 571 7.32 16.44 -16.87
CA VAL A 571 6.08 15.66 -16.97
C VAL A 571 4.85 16.58 -16.92
N ILE A 572 4.82 17.51 -15.98
CA ILE A 572 3.73 18.48 -15.81
C ILE A 572 3.68 19.46 -16.98
N ALA A 573 4.83 19.98 -17.42
CA ALA A 573 4.88 20.87 -18.60
C ALA A 573 4.34 20.16 -19.85
N THR A 574 4.69 18.89 -20.05
CA THR A 574 4.16 18.06 -21.14
C THR A 574 2.65 17.92 -21.06
N ALA A 575 2.10 17.64 -19.86
CA ALA A 575 0.67 17.51 -19.67
C ALA A 575 -0.09 18.84 -19.88
N LEU A 576 0.47 19.97 -19.43
CA LEU A 576 -0.12 21.29 -19.67
C LEU A 576 -0.18 21.63 -21.17
N ARG A 577 0.89 21.35 -21.93
CA ARG A 577 0.92 21.52 -23.39
C ARG A 577 -0.09 20.63 -24.10
N GLN A 578 -0.18 19.38 -23.70
CA GLN A 578 -1.12 18.42 -24.29
C GLN A 578 -2.58 18.85 -24.05
N ARG A 579 -2.88 19.47 -22.89
CA ARG A 579 -4.21 19.97 -22.57
C ARG A 579 -4.46 21.41 -23.07
N GLY A 580 -3.50 22.06 -23.72
CA GLY A 580 -3.60 23.44 -24.17
C GLY A 580 -3.65 24.46 -23.03
N LEU A 581 -3.24 24.07 -21.80
CA LEU A 581 -3.18 24.94 -20.62
C LEU A 581 -1.88 25.74 -20.51
N ASP A 582 -0.96 25.55 -21.45
CA ASP A 582 0.26 26.36 -21.62
C ASP A 582 -0.06 27.76 -22.10
N LYS A 583 -1.12 27.91 -22.90
CA LYS A 583 -1.59 29.22 -23.40
C LYS A 583 -2.16 30.06 -22.25
N GLY A 584 -1.58 31.23 -22.02
CA GLY A 584 -1.94 32.11 -20.90
C GLY A 584 -1.18 31.82 -19.59
N ASN A 585 -0.37 30.77 -19.52
CA ASN A 585 0.45 30.39 -18.34
C ASN A 585 1.96 30.47 -18.65
N TYR A 586 2.40 31.45 -19.43
CA TYR A 586 3.78 31.55 -19.96
C TYR A 586 4.87 31.56 -18.88
N GLU A 587 4.66 32.28 -17.79
CA GLU A 587 5.63 32.32 -16.68
C GLU A 587 5.74 30.94 -16.00
N LEU A 588 4.61 30.27 -15.74
CA LEU A 588 4.62 28.93 -15.20
C LEU A 588 5.34 27.95 -16.12
N MET A 589 5.05 27.98 -17.40
CA MET A 589 5.69 27.12 -18.41
C MET A 589 7.19 27.33 -18.45
N LYS A 590 7.64 28.61 -18.47
CA LYS A 590 9.06 28.94 -18.40
C LYS A 590 9.72 28.38 -17.14
N ASN A 591 9.08 28.56 -15.97
CA ASN A 591 9.61 28.09 -14.70
C ASN A 591 9.67 26.54 -14.63
N LEU A 592 8.70 25.83 -15.23
CA LEU A 592 8.72 24.37 -15.33
C LEU A 592 9.84 23.90 -16.28
N ASP A 593 9.99 24.53 -17.46
CA ASP A 593 11.05 24.18 -18.41
C ASP A 593 12.46 24.45 -17.84
N ASP A 594 12.65 25.59 -17.16
CA ASP A 594 13.92 25.91 -16.49
C ASP A 594 14.22 24.93 -15.35
N SER A 595 13.19 24.55 -14.58
CA SER A 595 13.32 23.54 -13.53
C SER A 595 13.63 22.14 -14.08
N ALA A 596 13.03 21.77 -15.21
CA ALA A 596 13.31 20.49 -15.86
C ALA A 596 14.77 20.38 -16.30
N LYS A 597 15.33 21.46 -16.88
CA LYS A 597 16.76 21.54 -17.26
C LYS A 597 17.70 21.43 -16.06
N ILE A 598 17.37 22.10 -14.95
CA ILE A 598 18.17 22.04 -13.72
C ILE A 598 18.23 20.61 -13.17
N LEU A 599 17.15 19.86 -13.28
CA LEU A 599 17.09 18.48 -12.82
C LEU A 599 17.75 17.47 -13.77
N GLY A 600 18.21 17.90 -14.93
CA GLY A 600 18.94 17.04 -15.87
C GLY A 600 18.15 16.66 -17.12
N GLU A 601 17.46 17.60 -17.73
CA GLU A 601 16.96 17.40 -19.10
C GLU A 601 18.14 17.47 -20.08
N SER A 602 18.46 16.37 -20.73
CA SER A 602 19.31 16.34 -21.94
C SER A 602 18.48 16.54 -23.19
#